data_993bb2bd5ce0ad23b925266307e8eb99
#
_entry.id   993bb2bd5ce0ad23b925266307e8eb99
#
_cell.length_a   1.000
_cell.length_b   1.000
_cell.length_c   1.000
_cell.angle_alpha   90.00
_cell.angle_beta   90.00
_cell.angle_gamma   90.00
#
_symmetry.space_group_name_H-M   'P 1'
#
loop_
_entity.id
_entity.type
_entity.pdbx_description
1 polymer ?
#
loop_
_entity_poly.entity_id
_entity_poly.type
_entity_poly.pdbx_seq_one_letter_code
_entity_poly.pdbx_strand_id
1 'polypeptide(L)'
;MHPRAAEFSERAKERYGIEIDVHEFDEGTKTAADAADAVGCDVAQIASSIVMVADGMATDDEPERAGGHADDEPVVVVTSGANRVDETTVADRLGAKSVRMADAERIRETLGWSIGGVPPICHDESVPVLFDETLAAFETVWAAAGTPDAVFPIDPGRLEELADATRCDVTA
;
A
#
# COMPACT_ATOMS: atom_id res chain seq x y z
N MET A 1 -3.33 11.65 -19.45
CA MET A 1 -3.12 10.80 -18.26
C MET A 1 -1.68 10.33 -18.21
N HIS A 2 -1.09 10.40 -17.02
CA HIS A 2 0.29 9.92 -16.83
C HIS A 2 0.39 8.45 -17.26
N PRO A 3 1.46 8.05 -17.98
CA PRO A 3 1.58 6.65 -18.43
C PRO A 3 1.46 5.60 -17.33
N ARG A 4 2.00 5.90 -16.14
CA ARG A 4 1.91 4.95 -15.03
C ARG A 4 0.49 4.84 -14.48
N ALA A 5 -0.27 5.93 -14.49
CA ALA A 5 -1.66 5.89 -14.07
C ALA A 5 -2.52 5.12 -15.07
N ALA A 6 -2.23 5.29 -16.35
CA ALA A 6 -2.92 4.53 -17.39
C ALA A 6 -2.59 3.03 -17.26
N GLU A 7 -1.35 2.72 -17.00
CA GLU A 7 -0.92 1.33 -16.80
C GLU A 7 -1.62 0.71 -15.59
N PHE A 8 -1.72 1.44 -14.50
CA PHE A 8 -2.40 0.96 -13.32
C PHE A 8 -3.88 0.68 -13.60
N SER A 9 -4.54 1.62 -14.27
CA SER A 9 -5.95 1.47 -14.62
C SER A 9 -6.19 0.24 -15.48
N GLU A 10 -5.33 -0.01 -16.46
CA GLU A 10 -5.44 -1.20 -17.32
C GLU A 10 -5.20 -2.49 -16.55
N ARG A 11 -4.20 -2.51 -15.67
CA ARG A 11 -3.92 -3.70 -14.87
C ARG A 11 -5.06 -4.02 -13.93
N ALA A 12 -5.66 -3.00 -13.33
CA ALA A 12 -6.79 -3.21 -12.43
C ALA A 12 -7.97 -3.80 -13.17
N LYS A 13 -8.21 -3.33 -14.38
CA LYS A 13 -9.29 -3.86 -15.19
C LYS A 13 -9.04 -5.31 -15.59
N GLU A 14 -7.82 -5.62 -16.00
CA GLU A 14 -7.46 -6.98 -16.41
C GLU A 14 -7.47 -7.96 -15.25
N ARG A 15 -6.92 -7.57 -14.09
CA ARG A 15 -6.81 -8.48 -12.94
C ARG A 15 -8.09 -8.63 -12.16
N TYR A 16 -8.82 -7.54 -11.96
CA TYR A 16 -9.95 -7.52 -11.04
C TYR A 16 -11.29 -7.20 -11.70
N GLY A 17 -11.25 -6.81 -12.96
CA GLY A 17 -12.49 -6.46 -13.67
C GLY A 17 -13.12 -5.17 -13.18
N ILE A 18 -12.32 -4.27 -12.61
CA ILE A 18 -12.82 -3.00 -12.07
C ILE A 18 -12.34 -1.83 -12.91
N GLU A 19 -13.12 -0.76 -12.88
CA GLU A 19 -12.73 0.48 -13.54
C GLU A 19 -12.22 1.44 -12.50
N ILE A 20 -11.06 2.02 -12.76
CA ILE A 20 -10.42 2.96 -11.87
C ILE A 20 -10.73 4.38 -12.34
N ASP A 21 -11.26 5.19 -11.44
CA ASP A 21 -11.54 6.60 -11.73
C ASP A 21 -10.34 7.43 -11.28
N VAL A 22 -9.40 7.64 -12.20
CA VAL A 22 -8.14 8.30 -11.89
C VAL A 22 -8.32 9.81 -11.83
N HIS A 23 -7.91 10.42 -10.73
CA HIS A 23 -7.90 11.87 -10.55
C HIS A 23 -6.45 12.33 -10.50
N GLU A 24 -6.05 13.13 -11.47
CA GLU A 24 -4.69 13.63 -11.57
C GLU A 24 -4.58 15.06 -11.07
N PHE A 25 -3.43 15.38 -10.51
CA PHE A 25 -3.13 16.72 -10.02
C PHE A 25 -2.02 17.31 -10.88
N ASP A 26 -2.00 18.62 -11.00
CA ASP A 26 -1.00 19.29 -11.81
C ASP A 26 0.41 19.11 -11.26
N GLU A 27 0.57 19.29 -9.97
CA GLU A 27 1.84 19.03 -9.29
C GLU A 27 1.69 19.35 -7.81
N GLY A 28 2.67 18.93 -7.03
CA GLY A 28 2.73 19.34 -5.64
C GLY A 28 2.03 18.47 -4.64
N THR A 29 1.48 17.33 -5.07
CA THR A 29 0.92 16.39 -4.11
C THR A 29 2.03 15.52 -3.54
N LYS A 30 2.67 16.03 -2.51
CA LYS A 30 3.80 15.33 -1.89
C LYS A 30 3.43 14.61 -0.61
N THR A 31 2.29 14.99 -0.02
CA THR A 31 1.85 14.42 1.25
C THR A 31 0.39 14.00 1.16
N ALA A 32 -0.03 13.20 2.13
CA ALA A 32 -1.43 12.81 2.23
C ALA A 32 -2.33 14.04 2.39
N ALA A 33 -1.88 15.05 3.14
CA ALA A 33 -2.65 16.27 3.32
C ALA A 33 -2.84 17.02 1.99
N ASP A 34 -1.80 17.06 1.16
CA ASP A 34 -1.90 17.70 -0.16
C ASP A 34 -2.92 16.98 -1.04
N ALA A 35 -2.89 15.65 -1.03
CA ALA A 35 -3.83 14.86 -1.81
C ALA A 35 -5.26 15.06 -1.30
N ALA A 36 -5.45 15.10 0.01
CA ALA A 36 -6.77 15.31 0.60
C ALA A 36 -7.34 16.67 0.21
N ASP A 37 -6.51 17.71 0.23
CA ASP A 37 -6.95 19.05 -0.18
C ASP A 37 -7.35 19.06 -1.66
N ALA A 38 -6.60 18.37 -2.49
CA ALA A 38 -6.85 18.37 -3.93
C ALA A 38 -8.17 17.70 -4.30
N VAL A 39 -8.53 16.62 -3.58
CA VAL A 39 -9.79 15.92 -3.89
C VAL A 39 -10.95 16.35 -2.99
N GLY A 40 -10.67 17.16 -1.97
CA GLY A 40 -11.72 17.67 -1.09
C GLY A 40 -12.20 16.66 -0.06
N CYS A 41 -11.31 15.85 0.49
CA CYS A 41 -11.67 14.89 1.53
C CYS A 41 -10.82 15.10 2.77
N ASP A 42 -11.10 14.34 3.83
CA ASP A 42 -10.27 14.36 5.02
C ASP A 42 -8.96 13.60 4.77
N VAL A 43 -7.89 14.07 5.40
CA VAL A 43 -6.60 13.39 5.27
C VAL A 43 -6.69 11.93 5.76
N ALA A 44 -7.59 11.65 6.70
CA ALA A 44 -7.79 10.29 7.18
C ALA A 44 -8.31 9.34 6.12
N GLN A 45 -8.90 9.88 5.05
CA GLN A 45 -9.43 9.08 3.94
C GLN A 45 -8.38 8.75 2.88
N ILE A 46 -7.18 9.28 3.02
CA ILE A 46 -6.10 8.98 2.10
C ILE A 46 -5.46 7.65 2.51
N ALA A 47 -5.50 6.69 1.62
CA ALA A 47 -4.91 5.37 1.85
C ALA A 47 -3.52 5.33 1.23
N SER A 48 -2.51 5.49 2.07
CA SER A 48 -1.11 5.51 1.64
C SER A 48 -0.52 4.11 1.72
N SER A 49 0.14 3.69 0.66
CA SER A 49 0.80 2.38 0.64
C SER A 49 2.26 2.55 1.05
N ILE A 50 2.57 2.09 2.24
CA ILE A 50 3.92 2.15 2.80
C ILE A 50 4.55 0.79 2.59
N VAL A 51 5.69 0.75 1.92
CA VAL A 51 6.38 -0.51 1.66
C VAL A 51 7.47 -0.69 2.68
N MET A 52 7.45 -1.82 3.36
CA MET A 52 8.41 -2.15 4.41
C MET A 52 9.02 -3.51 4.11
N VAL A 53 10.11 -3.80 4.78
CA VAL A 53 10.77 -5.10 4.69
C VAL A 53 10.73 -5.71 6.07
N ALA A 54 10.18 -6.91 6.17
CA ALA A 54 10.06 -7.63 7.42
C ALA A 54 11.18 -8.67 7.53
N ASP A 55 11.85 -8.64 8.66
CA ASP A 55 12.93 -9.60 8.95
C ASP A 55 12.44 -10.63 9.95
N GLY A 56 12.80 -11.88 9.74
CA GLY A 56 12.50 -12.95 10.69
C GLY A 56 11.03 -13.28 10.83
N MET A 57 10.28 -13.22 9.74
CA MET A 57 8.88 -13.63 9.76
C MET A 57 8.77 -15.11 10.03
N ALA A 58 7.91 -15.47 10.99
CA ALA A 58 7.66 -16.87 11.27
C ALA A 58 6.80 -17.44 10.16
N THR A 59 7.28 -18.52 9.54
CA THR A 59 6.45 -19.27 8.61
C THR A 59 6.41 -20.69 9.11
N ASP A 60 5.23 -21.22 9.27
CA ASP A 60 5.07 -22.58 9.72
C ASP A 60 5.48 -23.58 8.64
N ASP A 61 5.40 -23.14 7.41
CA ASP A 61 5.63 -24.02 6.28
C ASP A 61 7.08 -24.21 5.91
N GLU A 62 7.95 -23.29 6.30
CA GLU A 62 9.34 -23.35 5.93
C GLU A 62 10.24 -22.91 7.05
N PRO A 63 10.32 -23.71 8.11
CA PRO A 63 11.13 -23.35 9.26
C PRO A 63 12.60 -23.30 8.93
N GLU A 64 12.98 -23.85 7.78
CA GLU A 64 14.37 -23.91 7.42
C GLU A 64 14.68 -23.31 6.10
N ARG A 65 14.24 -22.11 5.88
CA ARG A 65 14.69 -21.42 4.70
C ARG A 65 16.18 -21.26 4.80
N ALA A 66 16.84 -22.08 4.07
CA ALA A 66 18.27 -22.01 4.00
C ALA A 66 18.65 -20.69 3.35
N GLY A 67 19.61 -20.04 3.89
CA GLY A 67 20.04 -18.77 3.35
C GLY A 67 19.33 -17.64 4.05
N GLY A 68 19.95 -17.09 5.07
CA GLY A 68 19.36 -16.14 5.98
C GLY A 68 18.66 -14.93 5.38
N HIS A 69 18.98 -14.53 4.16
CA HIS A 69 18.29 -13.41 3.57
C HIS A 69 16.90 -13.77 3.06
N ALA A 70 16.56 -15.03 3.08
CA ALA A 70 15.20 -15.46 2.78
C ALA A 70 14.22 -14.96 3.84
N ASP A 71 14.73 -14.52 4.99
CA ASP A 71 13.91 -13.97 6.05
C ASP A 71 13.49 -12.54 5.78
N ASP A 72 14.08 -11.91 4.78
CA ASP A 72 13.85 -10.51 4.43
C ASP A 72 12.76 -10.44 3.38
N GLU A 73 11.56 -10.05 3.78
CA GLU A 73 10.40 -10.08 2.91
C GLU A 73 9.67 -8.75 2.82
N PRO A 74 9.41 -8.26 1.60
CA PRO A 74 8.66 -7.02 1.44
C PRO A 74 7.21 -7.18 1.86
N VAL A 75 6.66 -6.14 2.49
CA VAL A 75 5.26 -6.10 2.87
C VAL A 75 4.73 -4.72 2.55
N VAL A 76 3.43 -4.61 2.31
CA VAL A 76 2.78 -3.33 2.07
C VAL A 76 1.82 -3.05 3.22
N VAL A 77 1.91 -1.85 3.77
CA VAL A 77 0.99 -1.40 4.81
C VAL A 77 0.18 -0.25 4.23
N VAL A 78 -1.13 -0.47 4.07
CA VAL A 78 -2.03 0.57 3.57
C VAL A 78 -2.58 1.28 4.79
N THR A 79 -2.13 2.50 5.01
CA THR A 79 -2.44 3.26 6.22
C THR A 79 -3.22 4.53 5.91
N SER A 80 -4.02 4.98 6.89
CA SER A 80 -4.71 6.26 6.80
C SER A 80 -3.69 7.40 6.85
N GLY A 81 -3.91 8.43 6.04
CA GLY A 81 -3.05 9.61 6.04
C GLY A 81 -3.02 10.38 7.36
N ALA A 82 -4.00 10.14 8.23
CA ALA A 82 -4.04 10.75 9.55
C ALA A 82 -3.22 9.97 10.59
N ASN A 83 -2.78 8.78 10.23
CA ASN A 83 -2.05 7.90 11.14
C ASN A 83 -0.59 7.79 10.74
N ARG A 84 0.20 7.30 11.68
CA ARG A 84 1.60 7.04 11.45
C ARG A 84 1.85 5.57 11.77
N VAL A 85 2.43 4.86 10.81
CA VAL A 85 2.74 3.44 10.98
C VAL A 85 3.81 3.27 12.04
N ASP A 86 3.57 2.34 12.96
CA ASP A 86 4.54 2.00 14.00
C ASP A 86 5.20 0.67 13.63
N GLU A 87 6.50 0.70 13.46
CA GLU A 87 7.25 -0.49 13.03
C GLU A 87 7.12 -1.66 13.99
N THR A 88 7.12 -1.39 15.27
CA THR A 88 6.98 -2.45 16.26
C THR A 88 5.61 -3.13 16.15
N THR A 89 4.57 -2.32 16.00
CA THR A 89 3.21 -2.85 15.83
C THR A 89 3.11 -3.69 14.57
N VAL A 90 3.67 -3.20 13.46
CA VAL A 90 3.63 -3.95 12.20
C VAL A 90 4.39 -5.27 12.35
N ALA A 91 5.55 -5.26 12.99
CA ALA A 91 6.32 -6.48 13.21
C ALA A 91 5.50 -7.50 14.01
N ASP A 92 4.81 -7.03 15.06
CA ASP A 92 3.97 -7.89 15.86
C ASP A 92 2.82 -8.50 15.05
N ARG A 93 2.19 -7.69 14.18
CA ARG A 93 1.09 -8.18 13.34
C ARG A 93 1.54 -9.22 12.34
N LEU A 94 2.78 -9.11 11.87
CA LEU A 94 3.32 -10.04 10.88
C LEU A 94 4.01 -11.25 11.52
N GLY A 95 4.26 -11.21 12.82
CA GLY A 95 5.04 -12.24 13.47
C GLY A 95 6.51 -12.14 13.08
N ALA A 96 6.97 -10.94 12.74
CA ALA A 96 8.35 -10.69 12.37
C ALA A 96 9.17 -10.23 13.57
N LYS A 97 10.48 -10.36 13.48
CA LYS A 97 11.35 -9.86 14.53
C LYS A 97 11.46 -8.35 14.48
N SER A 98 11.49 -7.81 13.25
CA SER A 98 11.55 -6.36 13.03
C SER A 98 11.10 -6.04 11.64
N VAL A 99 10.76 -4.77 11.41
CA VAL A 99 10.48 -4.27 10.07
C VAL A 99 11.22 -2.96 9.90
N ARG A 100 11.52 -2.63 8.65
CA ARG A 100 12.13 -1.36 8.30
C ARG A 100 11.56 -0.87 6.99
N MET A 101 11.77 0.40 6.68
CA MET A 101 11.29 0.94 5.40
C MET A 101 12.08 0.32 4.26
N ALA A 102 11.38 -0.03 3.20
CA ALA A 102 12.03 -0.53 1.98
C ALA A 102 12.65 0.64 1.22
N ASP A 103 13.77 0.40 0.54
CA ASP A 103 14.33 1.45 -0.29
C ASP A 103 13.63 1.50 -1.65
N ALA A 104 13.85 2.58 -2.39
CA ALA A 104 13.16 2.81 -3.65
C ALA A 104 13.45 1.73 -4.68
N GLU A 105 14.67 1.21 -4.71
CA GLU A 105 15.05 0.17 -5.66
C GLU A 105 14.32 -1.13 -5.36
N ARG A 106 14.25 -1.51 -4.09
CA ARG A 106 13.54 -2.73 -3.67
C ARG A 106 12.05 -2.63 -4.01
N ILE A 107 11.46 -1.46 -3.78
CA ILE A 107 10.05 -1.23 -4.10
C ILE A 107 9.81 -1.44 -5.59
N ARG A 108 10.64 -0.85 -6.41
CA ARG A 108 10.49 -0.94 -7.85
C ARG A 108 10.68 -2.38 -8.34
N GLU A 109 11.69 -3.08 -7.85
CA GLU A 109 11.96 -4.45 -8.26
C GLU A 109 10.86 -5.41 -7.84
N THR A 110 10.31 -5.24 -6.64
CA THR A 110 9.31 -6.16 -6.11
C THR A 110 7.91 -5.85 -6.61
N LEU A 111 7.53 -4.58 -6.58
CA LEU A 111 6.16 -4.19 -6.85
C LEU A 111 5.94 -3.62 -8.24
N GLY A 112 6.99 -3.14 -8.86
CA GLY A 112 6.89 -2.57 -10.21
C GLY A 112 6.48 -1.10 -10.22
N TRP A 113 6.42 -0.46 -9.06
CA TRP A 113 5.98 0.93 -8.94
C TRP A 113 7.01 1.75 -8.18
N SER A 114 6.98 3.06 -8.39
CA SER A 114 7.93 3.97 -7.73
C SER A 114 7.40 4.44 -6.39
N ILE A 115 8.33 4.67 -5.47
CA ILE A 115 7.98 5.20 -4.15
C ILE A 115 7.13 6.46 -4.29
N GLY A 116 6.14 6.60 -3.43
CA GLY A 116 5.20 7.72 -3.47
C GLY A 116 4.01 7.48 -4.38
N GLY A 117 4.15 6.63 -5.39
CA GLY A 117 3.05 6.31 -6.29
C GLY A 117 2.60 4.85 -6.23
N VAL A 118 3.06 4.11 -5.23
CA VAL A 118 2.70 2.69 -5.09
C VAL A 118 1.21 2.55 -4.83
N PRO A 119 0.46 1.89 -5.73
CA PRO A 119 -0.95 1.64 -5.47
C PRO A 119 -1.09 0.49 -4.47
N PRO A 120 -2.26 0.36 -3.83
CA PRO A 120 -2.47 -0.72 -2.86
C PRO A 120 -2.70 -2.08 -3.49
N ILE A 121 -2.87 -2.12 -4.80
CA ILE A 121 -3.12 -3.36 -5.56
C ILE A 121 -2.27 -3.32 -6.84
N CYS A 122 -2.34 -4.36 -7.64
CA CYS A 122 -1.63 -4.46 -8.92
C CYS A 122 -0.12 -4.53 -8.78
N HIS A 123 0.36 -5.18 -7.74
CA HIS A 123 1.80 -5.37 -7.53
C HIS A 123 2.32 -6.49 -8.43
N ASP A 124 3.57 -6.36 -8.89
CA ASP A 124 4.18 -7.39 -9.73
C ASP A 124 4.33 -8.71 -8.99
N GLU A 125 4.77 -8.64 -7.73
CA GLU A 125 4.86 -9.83 -6.89
C GLU A 125 3.80 -9.78 -5.81
N SER A 126 3.28 -10.93 -5.45
CA SER A 126 2.32 -11.03 -4.37
C SER A 126 3.04 -10.89 -3.04
N VAL A 127 2.67 -9.91 -2.25
CA VAL A 127 3.29 -9.66 -0.94
C VAL A 127 2.19 -9.52 0.11
N PRO A 128 2.52 -9.76 1.39
CA PRO A 128 1.54 -9.53 2.46
C PRO A 128 1.12 -8.07 2.50
N VAL A 129 -0.16 -7.83 2.71
CA VAL A 129 -0.70 -6.48 2.79
C VAL A 129 -1.45 -6.33 4.11
N LEU A 130 -1.10 -5.33 4.90
CA LEU A 130 -1.83 -4.96 6.09
C LEU A 130 -2.67 -3.74 5.77
N PHE A 131 -3.87 -3.69 6.33
CA PHE A 131 -4.84 -2.64 6.05
C PHE A 131 -5.24 -1.95 7.35
N ASP A 132 -4.97 -0.66 7.43
CA ASP A 132 -5.27 0.14 8.62
C ASP A 132 -6.77 0.16 8.88
N GLU A 133 -7.18 -0.30 10.03
CA GLU A 133 -8.60 -0.36 10.38
C GLU A 133 -9.27 1.01 10.39
N THR A 134 -8.51 2.08 10.55
CA THR A 134 -9.05 3.44 10.48
C THR A 134 -9.72 3.70 9.13
N LEU A 135 -9.15 3.17 8.06
CA LEU A 135 -9.71 3.36 6.72
C LEU A 135 -11.08 2.71 6.57
N ALA A 136 -11.31 1.63 7.28
CA ALA A 136 -12.58 0.90 7.18
C ALA A 136 -13.77 1.68 7.71
N ALA A 137 -13.53 2.75 8.46
CA ALA A 137 -14.60 3.58 9.00
C ALA A 137 -15.23 4.51 7.97
N PHE A 138 -14.63 4.66 6.80
CA PHE A 138 -15.11 5.57 5.76
C PHE A 138 -15.84 4.81 4.66
N GLU A 139 -16.69 5.51 3.92
CA GLU A 139 -17.36 4.94 2.76
C GLU A 139 -16.46 4.93 1.54
N THR A 140 -15.57 5.90 1.46
CA THR A 140 -14.65 6.03 0.34
C THR A 140 -13.27 6.41 0.86
N VAL A 141 -12.25 5.76 0.33
CA VAL A 141 -10.86 6.13 0.57
C VAL A 141 -10.20 6.41 -0.77
N TRP A 142 -9.11 7.15 -0.75
CA TRP A 142 -8.39 7.56 -1.96
C TRP A 142 -6.97 7.02 -1.89
N ALA A 143 -6.57 6.30 -2.91
CA ALA A 143 -5.26 5.65 -2.94
C ALA A 143 -4.46 6.07 -4.17
N ALA A 144 -3.15 5.90 -4.13
CA ALA A 144 -2.29 6.23 -5.26
C ALA A 144 -2.61 5.36 -6.46
N ALA A 145 -2.59 5.98 -7.63
CA ALA A 145 -2.94 5.32 -8.89
C ALA A 145 -1.72 5.09 -9.78
N GLY A 146 -0.59 4.71 -9.18
CA GLY A 146 0.61 4.37 -9.93
C GLY A 146 1.61 5.51 -10.08
N THR A 147 1.26 6.69 -9.64
CA THR A 147 2.13 7.87 -9.66
C THR A 147 1.75 8.76 -8.48
N PRO A 148 2.70 9.52 -7.91
CA PRO A 148 2.39 10.39 -6.78
C PRO A 148 1.36 11.48 -7.11
N ASP A 149 1.16 11.79 -8.38
CA ASP A 149 0.28 12.86 -8.79
C ASP A 149 -1.12 12.39 -9.20
N ALA A 150 -1.45 11.15 -8.93
CA ALA A 150 -2.76 10.60 -9.28
C ALA A 150 -3.29 9.72 -8.17
N VAL A 151 -4.60 9.84 -7.90
CA VAL A 151 -5.27 9.00 -6.90
C VAL A 151 -6.58 8.49 -7.48
N PHE A 152 -7.15 7.49 -6.83
CA PHE A 152 -8.45 6.98 -7.22
C PHE A 152 -9.29 6.69 -5.97
N PRO A 153 -10.63 6.88 -6.06
CA PRO A 153 -11.51 6.57 -4.94
C PRO A 153 -11.94 5.11 -5.00
N ILE A 154 -12.11 4.51 -3.83
CA ILE A 154 -12.59 3.14 -3.76
C ILE A 154 -13.20 2.89 -2.38
N ASP A 155 -14.18 2.00 -2.32
CA ASP A 155 -14.75 1.52 -1.06
C ASP A 155 -13.65 0.75 -0.32
N PRO A 156 -13.38 1.07 0.97
CA PRO A 156 -12.31 0.40 1.69
C PRO A 156 -12.50 -1.11 1.83
N GLY A 157 -13.74 -1.58 1.99
CA GLY A 157 -13.99 -3.01 2.07
C GLY A 157 -13.66 -3.73 0.77
N ARG A 158 -13.95 -3.08 -0.35
CA ARG A 158 -13.60 -3.63 -1.64
C ARG A 158 -12.10 -3.63 -1.86
N LEU A 159 -11.43 -2.57 -1.46
CA LEU A 159 -9.98 -2.50 -1.56
C LEU A 159 -9.32 -3.61 -0.75
N GLU A 160 -9.82 -3.82 0.45
CA GLU A 160 -9.30 -4.87 1.31
C GLU A 160 -9.43 -6.25 0.65
N GLU A 161 -10.56 -6.50 0.01
CA GLU A 161 -10.77 -7.76 -0.71
C GLU A 161 -9.84 -7.91 -1.90
N LEU A 162 -9.72 -6.86 -2.71
CA LEU A 162 -8.88 -6.91 -3.90
C LEU A 162 -7.41 -7.10 -3.55
N ALA A 163 -6.96 -6.47 -2.48
CA ALA A 163 -5.58 -6.56 -2.03
C ALA A 163 -5.30 -7.83 -1.23
N ASP A 164 -6.34 -8.58 -0.88
CA ASP A 164 -6.23 -9.73 0.01
C ASP A 164 -5.50 -9.30 1.29
N ALA A 165 -5.92 -8.18 1.83
CA ALA A 165 -5.26 -7.53 2.95
C ALA A 165 -5.81 -8.00 4.28
N THR A 166 -4.97 -7.89 5.31
CA THR A 166 -5.38 -8.20 6.68
C THR A 166 -5.65 -6.88 7.41
N ARG A 167 -6.87 -6.70 7.87
CA ARG A 167 -7.26 -5.50 8.59
C ARG A 167 -6.73 -5.57 10.02
N CYS A 168 -6.03 -4.54 10.44
CA CYS A 168 -5.50 -4.48 11.80
C CYS A 168 -5.09 -3.06 12.16
N ASP A 169 -4.72 -2.89 13.43
CA ASP A 169 -4.16 -1.62 13.89
C ASP A 169 -2.67 -1.64 13.55
N VAL A 170 -2.20 -0.65 12.81
CA VAL A 170 -0.80 -0.53 12.41
C VAL A 170 -0.11 0.65 13.11
N THR A 171 -0.78 1.26 14.07
CA THR A 171 -0.27 2.42 14.80
C THR A 171 0.16 2.02 16.21
N ALA A 172 0.95 2.89 16.82
CA ALA A 172 1.41 2.64 18.18
C ALA A 172 0.27 2.72 19.19
#